data_deb68f5b5d1f4377d209cc8821943eb9
#
_entry.id   deb68f5b5d1f4377d209cc8821943eb9
#
_cell.length_a   1.000
_cell.length_b   1.000
_cell.length_c   1.000
_cell.angle_alpha   90.00
_cell.angle_beta   90.00
_cell.angle_gamma   90.00
#
_symmetry.space_group_name_H-M   'P 1'
#
loop_
_entity.id
_entity.type
_entity.pdbx_description
1 polymer ?
#
loop_
_entity_poly.entity_id
_entity_poly.type
_entity_poly.pdbx_seq_one_letter_code
_entity_poly.pdbx_strand_id
1 'polypeptide(L)'
;MERFLYLMRHSQSADKQPGQSDKERELTVQGIRDSIKIGSWLHTQKINPDLILTSTATRAKATSGLLLDTLKQMPEKIQLNDELYDASVRTFLREITQLEDTLNHVLCVGHNPAISYLAEYLTKAEIGDLPPGGLVIIQFEILLWQKIGEGSGTFVKLITPETV
;
A
#
# COMPACT_ATOMS: atom_id res chain seq x y z
N MET A 1 15.85 -1.04 -15.92
CA MET A 1 14.46 -1.54 -15.91
C MET A 1 13.68 -0.79 -14.85
N GLU A 2 12.54 -0.24 -15.22
CA GLU A 2 11.70 0.49 -14.29
C GLU A 2 10.82 -0.45 -13.46
N ARG A 3 10.75 -0.18 -12.15
CA ARG A 3 9.81 -0.84 -11.25
C ARG A 3 9.08 0.23 -10.47
N PHE A 4 7.83 -0.06 -10.13
CA PHE A 4 6.99 0.85 -9.38
C PHE A 4 6.51 0.20 -8.08
N LEU A 5 6.65 0.93 -7.00
CA LEU A 5 6.11 0.56 -5.70
C LEU A 5 5.05 1.60 -5.32
N TYR A 6 3.86 1.11 -4.99
CA TYR A 6 2.75 1.93 -4.54
C TYR A 6 2.54 1.63 -3.06
N LEU A 7 2.85 2.59 -2.20
CA LEU A 7 2.70 2.43 -0.75
C LEU A 7 1.43 3.13 -0.30
N MET A 8 0.46 2.37 0.18
CA MET A 8 -0.84 2.87 0.59
C MET A 8 -1.12 2.58 2.06
N ARG A 9 -1.50 3.62 2.80
CA ARG A 9 -2.10 3.41 4.12
C ARG A 9 -3.53 2.93 3.91
N HIS A 10 -3.97 1.89 4.68
CA HIS A 10 -5.36 1.45 4.64
C HIS A 10 -6.31 2.63 4.81
N SER A 11 -7.51 2.53 4.26
CA SER A 11 -8.52 3.58 4.35
C SER A 11 -9.07 3.72 5.77
N GLN A 12 -9.90 4.74 5.97
CA GLN A 12 -10.42 5.08 7.30
C GLN A 12 -11.11 3.88 7.96
N SER A 13 -10.72 3.60 9.20
CA SER A 13 -11.26 2.48 9.97
C SER A 13 -12.09 2.97 11.15
N ALA A 14 -13.08 2.16 11.52
CA ALA A 14 -13.91 2.40 12.68
C ALA A 14 -13.14 2.09 13.97
N ASP A 15 -13.61 2.68 15.08
CA ASP A 15 -13.08 2.36 16.40
C ASP A 15 -13.34 0.91 16.76
N LYS A 16 -12.51 0.39 17.67
CA LYS A 16 -12.64 -0.98 18.16
C LYS A 16 -13.99 -1.16 18.89
N GLN A 17 -14.76 -2.17 18.46
CA GLN A 17 -16.01 -2.53 19.12
C GLN A 17 -15.75 -3.40 20.36
N PRO A 18 -16.70 -3.44 21.35
CA PRO A 18 -16.58 -4.33 22.50
C PRO A 18 -16.34 -5.78 22.06
N GLY A 19 -15.32 -6.43 22.66
CA GLY A 19 -14.95 -7.81 22.31
C GLY A 19 -14.13 -7.98 21.05
N GLN A 20 -13.92 -6.92 20.29
CA GLN A 20 -13.14 -6.92 19.05
C GLN A 20 -11.65 -6.61 19.35
N SER A 21 -10.74 -7.26 18.67
CA SER A 21 -9.31 -6.89 18.70
C SER A 21 -9.04 -5.72 17.76
N ASP A 22 -7.90 -5.04 17.92
CA ASP A 22 -7.47 -4.01 16.98
C ASP A 22 -7.40 -4.56 15.54
N LYS A 23 -6.89 -5.76 15.38
CA LYS A 23 -6.74 -6.43 14.07
C LYS A 23 -8.07 -6.64 13.37
N GLU A 24 -9.15 -6.77 14.12
CA GLU A 24 -10.50 -7.01 13.60
C GLU A 24 -11.27 -5.74 13.26
N ARG A 25 -10.72 -4.56 13.53
CA ARG A 25 -11.39 -3.28 13.23
C ARG A 25 -11.68 -3.17 11.74
N GLU A 26 -12.89 -2.74 11.42
CA GLU A 26 -13.40 -2.66 10.05
C GLU A 26 -13.26 -1.26 9.48
N LEU A 27 -13.39 -1.11 8.16
CA LEU A 27 -13.50 0.19 7.53
C LEU A 27 -14.80 0.86 7.90
N THR A 28 -14.79 2.20 7.96
CA THR A 28 -16.02 3.00 7.98
C THR A 28 -16.64 3.03 6.58
N VAL A 29 -17.88 3.52 6.49
CA VAL A 29 -18.52 3.79 5.18
C VAL A 29 -17.64 4.74 4.35
N GLN A 30 -17.07 5.76 5.00
CA GLN A 30 -16.17 6.68 4.32
C GLN A 30 -14.90 5.97 3.82
N GLY A 31 -14.35 5.06 4.63
CA GLY A 31 -13.17 4.27 4.21
C GLY A 31 -13.46 3.40 2.99
N ILE A 32 -14.66 2.83 2.91
CA ILE A 32 -15.10 2.05 1.74
C ILE A 32 -15.16 2.97 0.51
N ARG A 33 -15.78 4.13 0.63
CA ARG A 33 -15.88 5.11 -0.46
C ARG A 33 -14.50 5.58 -0.91
N ASP A 34 -13.62 5.88 0.02
CA ASP A 34 -12.26 6.34 -0.27
C ASP A 34 -11.45 5.27 -1.01
N SER A 35 -11.58 4.01 -0.61
CA SER A 35 -10.90 2.89 -1.29
C SER A 35 -11.36 2.78 -2.75
N ILE A 36 -12.66 2.93 -2.99
CA ILE A 36 -13.23 2.91 -4.35
C ILE A 36 -12.71 4.11 -5.16
N LYS A 37 -12.61 5.29 -4.55
CA LYS A 37 -12.07 6.48 -5.21
C LYS A 37 -10.63 6.28 -5.67
N ILE A 38 -9.78 5.76 -4.78
CA ILE A 38 -8.38 5.48 -5.11
C ILE A 38 -8.29 4.42 -6.20
N GLY A 39 -9.06 3.34 -6.09
CA GLY A 39 -9.11 2.29 -7.12
C GLY A 39 -9.55 2.84 -8.47
N SER A 40 -10.56 3.69 -8.50
CA SER A 40 -11.05 4.33 -9.72
C SER A 40 -9.99 5.24 -10.34
N TRP A 41 -9.25 5.98 -9.51
CA TRP A 41 -8.14 6.81 -9.98
C TRP A 41 -7.04 5.95 -10.61
N LEU A 42 -6.63 4.87 -9.94
CA LEU A 42 -5.64 3.94 -10.47
C LEU A 42 -6.10 3.37 -11.83
N HIS A 43 -7.37 3.01 -11.94
CA HIS A 43 -7.94 2.48 -13.17
C HIS A 43 -7.87 3.53 -14.30
N THR A 44 -8.25 4.76 -14.01
CA THR A 44 -8.19 5.88 -14.97
C THR A 44 -6.76 6.14 -15.45
N GLN A 45 -5.78 6.00 -14.55
CA GLN A 45 -4.36 6.16 -14.87
C GLN A 45 -3.78 4.92 -15.57
N LYS A 46 -4.57 3.88 -15.79
CA LYS A 46 -4.13 2.59 -16.38
C LYS A 46 -3.03 1.93 -15.55
N ILE A 47 -3.06 2.13 -14.23
CA ILE A 47 -2.14 1.48 -13.30
C ILE A 47 -2.76 0.15 -12.87
N ASN A 48 -2.10 -0.93 -13.25
CA ASN A 48 -2.55 -2.29 -12.92
C ASN A 48 -1.43 -3.01 -12.16
N PRO A 49 -1.51 -3.08 -10.83
CA PRO A 49 -0.50 -3.80 -10.06
C PRO A 49 -0.40 -5.27 -10.47
N ASP A 50 0.81 -5.79 -10.52
CA ASP A 50 1.06 -7.22 -10.71
C ASP A 50 0.75 -7.98 -9.42
N LEU A 51 0.90 -7.31 -8.29
CA LEU A 51 0.67 -7.87 -6.96
C LEU A 51 0.15 -6.77 -6.02
N ILE A 52 -0.82 -7.12 -5.17
CA ILE A 52 -1.23 -6.33 -4.02
C ILE A 52 -0.80 -7.10 -2.76
N LEU A 53 0.24 -6.61 -2.11
CA LEU A 53 0.76 -7.17 -0.87
C LEU A 53 0.11 -6.42 0.30
N THR A 54 -0.61 -7.13 1.16
CA THR A 54 -1.40 -6.48 2.21
C THR A 54 -1.20 -7.10 3.59
N SER A 55 -1.24 -6.23 4.61
CA SER A 55 -1.40 -6.67 6.00
C SER A 55 -2.66 -7.52 6.15
N THR A 56 -2.66 -8.40 7.13
CA THR A 56 -3.79 -9.26 7.45
C THR A 56 -4.85 -8.61 8.34
N ALA A 57 -4.65 -7.36 8.78
CA ALA A 57 -5.68 -6.62 9.50
C ALA A 57 -6.93 -6.47 8.61
N THR A 58 -8.11 -6.61 9.19
CA THR A 58 -9.38 -6.53 8.47
C THR A 58 -9.48 -5.27 7.60
N ARG A 59 -9.10 -4.11 8.14
CA ARG A 59 -9.14 -2.83 7.42
C ARG A 59 -8.20 -2.79 6.22
N ALA A 60 -7.04 -3.43 6.30
CA ALA A 60 -6.09 -3.50 5.19
C ALA A 60 -6.56 -4.49 4.11
N LYS A 61 -7.06 -5.64 4.52
CA LYS A 61 -7.65 -6.63 3.59
C LYS A 61 -8.85 -6.03 2.84
N ALA A 62 -9.72 -5.32 3.56
CA ALA A 62 -10.89 -4.69 2.96
C ALA A 62 -10.50 -3.61 1.96
N THR A 63 -9.53 -2.75 2.30
CA THR A 63 -8.98 -1.75 1.38
C THR A 63 -8.46 -2.42 0.10
N SER A 64 -7.65 -3.46 0.26
CA SER A 64 -7.06 -4.20 -0.87
C SER A 64 -8.11 -4.86 -1.74
N GLY A 65 -9.12 -5.47 -1.14
CA GLY A 65 -10.22 -6.11 -1.87
C GLY A 65 -11.02 -5.10 -2.69
N LEU A 66 -11.30 -3.92 -2.15
CA LEU A 66 -12.01 -2.86 -2.85
C LEU A 66 -11.19 -2.31 -4.03
N LEU A 67 -9.86 -2.15 -3.85
CA LEU A 67 -8.97 -1.78 -4.95
C LEU A 67 -9.02 -2.83 -6.06
N LEU A 68 -8.90 -4.10 -5.69
CA LEU A 68 -8.92 -5.21 -6.64
C LEU A 68 -10.22 -5.23 -7.46
N ASP A 69 -11.35 -5.11 -6.79
CA ASP A 69 -12.67 -5.09 -7.43
C ASP A 69 -12.81 -3.91 -8.39
N THR A 70 -12.38 -2.73 -7.97
CA THR A 70 -12.46 -1.52 -8.78
C THR A 70 -11.55 -1.62 -10.01
N LEU A 71 -10.38 -2.24 -9.85
CA LEU A 71 -9.44 -2.48 -10.96
C LEU A 71 -9.84 -3.67 -11.84
N LYS A 72 -10.90 -4.41 -11.47
CA LYS A 72 -11.39 -5.59 -12.19
C LYS A 72 -10.29 -6.65 -12.35
N GLN A 73 -9.53 -6.85 -11.27
CA GLN A 73 -8.40 -7.78 -11.26
C GLN A 73 -8.79 -9.07 -10.53
N MET A 74 -8.01 -10.13 -10.77
CA MET A 74 -8.28 -11.45 -10.20
C MET A 74 -7.82 -11.52 -8.74
N PRO A 75 -8.58 -12.25 -7.86
CA PRO A 75 -8.24 -12.39 -6.45
C PRO A 75 -6.84 -12.93 -6.16
N GLU A 76 -6.28 -13.70 -7.07
CA GLU A 76 -4.93 -14.27 -6.94
C GLU A 76 -3.84 -13.21 -6.88
N LYS A 77 -4.14 -11.98 -7.27
CA LYS A 77 -3.19 -10.86 -7.16
C LYS A 77 -3.04 -10.33 -5.74
N ILE A 78 -3.90 -10.71 -4.81
CA ILE A 78 -3.75 -10.34 -3.40
C ILE A 78 -2.90 -11.38 -2.68
N GLN A 79 -1.84 -10.93 -2.02
CA GLN A 79 -1.04 -11.75 -1.13
C GLN A 79 -1.11 -11.16 0.28
N LEU A 80 -1.61 -11.97 1.22
CA LEU A 80 -1.69 -11.61 2.64
C LEU A 80 -0.34 -11.83 3.30
N ASN A 81 0.09 -10.89 4.14
CA ASN A 81 1.34 -11.01 4.87
C ASN A 81 1.17 -10.51 6.29
N ASP A 82 1.20 -11.42 7.26
CA ASP A 82 1.03 -11.12 8.69
C ASP A 82 2.14 -10.21 9.22
N GLU A 83 3.35 -10.30 8.65
CA GLU A 83 4.48 -9.48 9.08
C GLU A 83 4.25 -7.98 8.88
N LEU A 84 3.31 -7.61 8.00
CA LEU A 84 3.01 -6.21 7.74
C LEU A 84 2.04 -5.59 8.74
N TYR A 85 1.38 -6.38 9.60
CA TYR A 85 0.38 -5.88 10.54
C TYR A 85 1.00 -4.93 11.57
N ASP A 86 2.08 -5.34 12.21
CA ASP A 86 2.77 -4.55 13.23
C ASP A 86 4.24 -4.35 12.83
N ALA A 87 4.44 -3.95 11.57
CA ALA A 87 5.75 -3.88 10.97
C ALA A 87 6.51 -2.64 11.39
N SER A 88 7.82 -2.80 11.62
CA SER A 88 8.77 -1.70 11.56
C SER A 88 9.12 -1.41 10.10
N VAL A 89 9.76 -0.29 9.83
CA VAL A 89 10.28 0.03 8.49
C VAL A 89 11.21 -1.09 8.00
N ARG A 90 12.07 -1.61 8.88
CA ARG A 90 13.00 -2.70 8.55
C ARG A 90 12.25 -3.97 8.13
N THR A 91 11.22 -4.36 8.87
CA THR A 91 10.41 -5.55 8.55
C THR A 91 9.71 -5.37 7.20
N PHE A 92 9.10 -4.21 7.00
CA PHE A 92 8.41 -3.91 5.75
C PHE A 92 9.38 -3.96 4.55
N LEU A 93 10.54 -3.33 4.70
CA LEU A 93 11.58 -3.32 3.67
C LEU A 93 12.04 -4.74 3.34
N ARG A 94 12.28 -5.56 4.37
CA ARG A 94 12.68 -6.96 4.20
C ARG A 94 11.68 -7.73 3.34
N GLU A 95 10.39 -7.55 3.60
CA GLU A 95 9.34 -8.25 2.84
C GLU A 95 9.32 -7.81 1.37
N ILE A 96 9.56 -6.54 1.10
CA ILE A 96 9.62 -6.04 -0.28
C ILE A 96 10.88 -6.56 -1.00
N THR A 97 12.01 -6.64 -0.31
CA THR A 97 13.25 -7.15 -0.92
C THR A 97 13.17 -8.62 -1.33
N GLN A 98 12.20 -9.36 -0.81
CA GLN A 98 12.00 -10.77 -1.12
C GLN A 98 10.99 -10.99 -2.28
N LEU A 99 10.47 -9.93 -2.87
CA LEU A 99 9.52 -10.04 -3.98
C LEU A 99 10.19 -10.67 -5.21
N GLU A 100 9.39 -11.37 -5.99
CA GLU A 100 9.85 -11.95 -7.25
C GLU A 100 10.19 -10.85 -8.25
N ASP A 101 11.30 -11.01 -8.96
CA ASP A 101 11.79 -10.00 -9.90
C ASP A 101 11.04 -9.98 -11.23
N THR A 102 10.06 -10.85 -11.41
CA THR A 102 9.09 -10.77 -12.51
C THR A 102 8.03 -9.70 -12.28
N LEU A 103 7.86 -9.23 -11.03
CA LEU A 103 6.88 -8.21 -10.66
C LEU A 103 7.46 -6.82 -10.91
N ASN A 104 6.75 -5.99 -11.68
CA ASN A 104 7.19 -4.63 -12.00
C ASN A 104 6.35 -3.56 -11.32
N HIS A 105 5.11 -3.86 -10.97
CA HIS A 105 4.17 -2.96 -10.31
C HIS A 105 3.62 -3.64 -9.06
N VAL A 106 4.09 -3.24 -7.88
CA VAL A 106 3.65 -3.83 -6.62
C VAL A 106 2.99 -2.76 -5.75
N LEU A 107 1.76 -3.03 -5.33
CA LEU A 107 1.04 -2.17 -4.41
C LEU A 107 1.04 -2.82 -3.03
N CYS A 108 1.46 -2.06 -2.02
CA CYS A 108 1.47 -2.53 -0.64
C CYS A 108 0.46 -1.74 0.18
N VAL A 109 -0.38 -2.44 0.94
CA VAL A 109 -1.33 -1.82 1.87
C VAL A 109 -0.88 -2.13 3.29
N GLY A 110 -0.60 -1.09 4.05
CA GLY A 110 -0.08 -1.23 5.41
C GLY A 110 -0.57 -0.14 6.34
N HIS A 111 0.18 0.09 7.40
CA HIS A 111 -0.18 0.91 8.53
C HIS A 111 0.83 2.01 8.81
N ASN A 112 0.37 3.14 9.36
CA ASN A 112 1.27 4.14 9.92
C ASN A 112 1.73 3.70 11.32
N PRO A 113 2.94 4.14 11.74
CA PRO A 113 3.82 5.06 11.01
C PRO A 113 4.72 4.39 9.98
N ALA A 114 4.80 3.05 9.96
CA ALA A 114 5.78 2.33 9.16
C ALA A 114 5.73 2.67 7.67
N ILE A 115 4.52 2.72 7.09
CA ILE A 115 4.39 2.92 5.64
C ILE A 115 4.81 4.34 5.22
N SER A 116 4.52 5.35 6.05
CA SER A 116 4.95 6.73 5.78
C SER A 116 6.46 6.89 5.90
N TYR A 117 7.07 6.31 6.94
CA TYR A 117 8.52 6.33 7.12
C TYR A 117 9.24 5.55 6.03
N LEU A 118 8.68 4.44 5.58
CA LEU A 118 9.26 3.66 4.49
C LEU A 118 9.31 4.48 3.20
N ALA A 119 8.22 5.20 2.88
CA ALA A 119 8.18 6.06 1.71
C ALA A 119 9.27 7.13 1.76
N GLU A 120 9.46 7.78 2.91
CA GLU A 120 10.52 8.77 3.09
C GLU A 120 11.91 8.15 3.04
N TYR A 121 12.10 6.99 3.65
CA TYR A 121 13.36 6.26 3.63
C TYR A 121 13.81 5.91 2.20
N LEU A 122 12.90 5.38 1.41
CA LEU A 122 13.20 4.93 0.05
C LEU A 122 13.47 6.10 -0.91
N THR A 123 12.87 7.26 -0.69
CA THR A 123 12.93 8.39 -1.62
C THR A 123 13.74 9.58 -1.12
N LYS A 124 13.96 9.68 0.18
CA LYS A 124 14.51 10.87 0.85
C LYS A 124 13.65 12.12 0.65
N ALA A 125 12.40 11.97 0.20
CA ALA A 125 11.45 13.07 0.08
C ALA A 125 10.78 13.34 1.43
N GLU A 126 10.43 14.60 1.68
CA GLU A 126 9.64 14.98 2.84
C GLU A 126 8.16 14.76 2.52
N ILE A 127 7.60 13.63 2.96
CA ILE A 127 6.24 13.22 2.62
C ILE A 127 5.28 13.47 3.78
N GLY A 128 5.75 13.22 5.02
CA GLY A 128 4.92 13.29 6.22
C GLY A 128 4.03 12.07 6.38
N ASP A 129 3.14 12.14 7.37
CA ASP A 129 2.22 11.04 7.63
C ASP A 129 1.14 10.96 6.55
N LEU A 130 1.01 9.78 5.95
CA LEU A 130 -0.07 9.52 4.99
C LEU A 130 -1.43 9.56 5.71
N PRO A 131 -2.41 10.28 5.16
CA PRO A 131 -3.78 10.16 5.67
C PRO A 131 -4.32 8.77 5.34
N PRO A 132 -5.41 8.33 6.01
CA PRO A 132 -6.06 7.08 5.62
C PRO A 132 -6.41 7.09 4.13
N GLY A 133 -6.05 6.02 3.43
CA GLY A 133 -6.24 5.93 1.98
C GLY A 133 -5.20 6.65 1.14
N GLY A 134 -4.24 7.35 1.78
CA GLY A 134 -3.15 8.02 1.07
C GLY A 134 -2.22 7.00 0.41
N LEU A 135 -1.76 7.33 -0.79
CA LEU A 135 -0.93 6.45 -1.61
C LEU A 135 0.24 7.23 -2.19
N VAL A 136 1.45 6.70 -2.01
CA VAL A 136 2.69 7.23 -2.60
C VAL A 136 3.14 6.33 -3.72
N ILE A 137 3.49 6.93 -4.85
CA ILE A 137 4.05 6.23 -6.00
C ILE A 137 5.55 6.46 -6.04
N ILE A 138 6.33 5.39 -6.06
CA ILE A 138 7.79 5.41 -6.09
C ILE A 138 8.28 4.63 -7.30
N GLN A 139 9.21 5.22 -8.05
CA GLN A 139 9.84 4.58 -9.20
C GLN A 139 11.27 4.19 -8.86
N PHE A 140 11.67 3.00 -9.31
CA PHE A 140 13.04 2.49 -9.15
C PHE A 140 13.63 2.10 -10.50
N GLU A 141 14.89 2.42 -10.70
CA GLU A 141 15.70 1.93 -11.83
C GLU A 141 16.57 0.77 -11.33
N ILE A 142 15.96 -0.40 -11.14
CA ILE A 142 16.62 -1.59 -10.59
C ILE A 142 16.23 -2.85 -11.37
N LEU A 143 17.12 -3.84 -11.34
CA LEU A 143 16.82 -5.15 -11.90
C LEU A 143 16.21 -6.10 -10.87
N LEU A 144 16.60 -5.95 -9.60
CA LEU A 144 16.23 -6.87 -8.53
C LEU A 144 15.64 -6.11 -7.35
N TRP A 145 14.50 -6.57 -6.82
CA TRP A 145 13.88 -5.98 -5.63
C TRP A 145 14.81 -5.98 -4.41
N GLN A 146 15.72 -6.96 -4.31
CA GLN A 146 16.65 -7.00 -3.19
C GLN A 146 17.62 -5.80 -3.16
N LYS A 147 17.67 -5.01 -4.21
CA LYS A 147 18.56 -3.84 -4.31
C LYS A 147 17.92 -2.55 -3.82
N ILE A 148 16.64 -2.56 -3.45
CA ILE A 148 16.04 -1.33 -2.89
C ILE A 148 16.64 -1.02 -1.52
N GLY A 149 16.77 0.25 -1.23
CA GLY A 149 17.32 0.73 0.03
C GLY A 149 17.15 2.23 0.15
N GLU A 150 17.84 2.82 1.11
CA GLU A 150 17.73 4.25 1.38
C GLU A 150 18.03 5.08 0.14
N GLY A 151 17.08 5.95 -0.22
CA GLY A 151 17.25 6.90 -1.33
C GLY A 151 17.35 6.25 -2.71
N SER A 152 17.05 4.96 -2.85
CA SER A 152 17.14 4.25 -4.13
C SER A 152 15.96 4.53 -5.05
N GLY A 153 14.86 5.04 -4.52
CA GLY A 153 13.65 5.33 -5.28
C GLY A 153 13.46 6.82 -5.56
N THR A 154 12.71 7.11 -6.60
CA THR A 154 12.29 8.47 -6.94
C THR A 154 10.84 8.67 -6.57
N PHE A 155 10.55 9.70 -5.77
CA PHE A 155 9.17 10.08 -5.47
C PHE A 155 8.50 10.58 -6.74
N VAL A 156 7.39 9.93 -7.12
CA VAL A 156 6.64 10.30 -8.32
C VAL A 156 5.42 11.15 -7.95
N LYS A 157 4.60 10.65 -7.02
CA LYS A 157 3.35 11.33 -6.67
C LYS A 157 2.81 10.84 -5.33
N LEU A 158 2.14 11.75 -4.63
CA LEU A 158 1.29 11.43 -3.50
C LEU A 158 -0.16 11.75 -3.89
N ILE A 159 -1.05 10.79 -3.74
CA ILE A 159 -2.48 11.02 -3.91
C ILE A 159 -3.22 10.64 -2.63
N THR A 160 -4.32 11.34 -2.38
CA THR A 160 -5.19 11.09 -1.23
C THR A 160 -6.64 11.05 -1.70
N PRO A 161 -7.56 10.49 -0.90
CA PRO A 161 -8.98 10.51 -1.25
C PRO A 161 -9.53 11.93 -1.49
N GLU A 162 -8.92 12.95 -0.89
CA GLU A 162 -9.34 14.34 -1.07
C GLU A 162 -8.85 14.94 -2.39
N THR A 163 -7.79 14.39 -3.00
CA THR A 163 -7.17 14.95 -4.20
C THR A 163 -7.56 14.24 -5.50
N VAL A 164 -8.37 13.21 -5.41
CA VAL A 164 -8.82 12.44 -6.59
C VAL A 164 -10.31 12.52 -6.83
#